data_b611d3410182669de361e4dc5bd69655
#
_entry.id   b611d3410182669de361e4dc5bd69655
#
_cell.length_a   1.000
_cell.length_b   1.000
_cell.length_c   1.000
_cell.angle_alpha   90.00
_cell.angle_beta   90.00
_cell.angle_gamma   90.00
#
_symmetry.space_group_name_H-M   'P 1'
#
loop_
_entity.id
_entity.type
_entity.pdbx_description
1 polymer ?
#
loop_
_entity_poly.entity_id
_entity_poly.type
_entity_poly.pdbx_seq_one_letter_code
_entity_poly.pdbx_strand_id
1 'polypeptide(L)'
;AENLEPVKGILVGLYSNQNDTAFEKQPMLRVSRTDSRGRFIIRGVAKGDYRIYALQDMDGNYMYNQKSEKLAFTPEIIMPSWKPDIRQDTLWIDSLHIKDIKQVPYTHFLPDDVVLNSFTATQTDRFFLKSERKDPNHFTLFFSYGDADLPQITGLNFNAKDAFITE
;
A
#
# COMPACT_ATOMS: atom_id res chain seq x y z
N ALA A 1 -1.80 5.98 7.21
CA ALA A 1 -3.04 5.50 7.85
C ALA A 1 -4.06 6.62 7.86
N GLU A 2 -5.33 6.33 7.84
CA GLU A 2 -6.41 7.33 7.86
C GLU A 2 -6.32 8.29 9.05
N ASN A 3 -5.74 7.83 10.15
CA ASN A 3 -5.53 8.59 11.39
C ASN A 3 -4.09 9.14 11.56
N LEU A 4 -3.24 9.03 10.55
CA LEU A 4 -1.83 9.43 10.56
C LEU A 4 -0.98 8.75 11.67
N GLU A 5 -1.46 7.66 12.24
CA GLU A 5 -0.68 6.90 13.22
C GLU A 5 0.39 6.04 12.55
N PRO A 6 1.55 5.87 13.21
CA PRO A 6 2.61 5.02 12.68
C PRO A 6 2.18 3.55 12.64
N VAL A 7 2.45 2.88 11.53
CA VAL A 7 2.12 1.46 11.34
C VAL A 7 3.38 0.61 11.37
N LYS A 8 3.42 -0.38 12.26
CA LYS A 8 4.51 -1.34 12.39
C LYS A 8 4.38 -2.50 11.41
N GLY A 9 5.50 -3.00 10.90
CA GLY A 9 5.56 -4.27 10.17
C GLY A 9 5.21 -4.17 8.69
N ILE A 10 4.91 -2.98 8.18
CA ILE A 10 4.68 -2.73 6.75
C ILE A 10 5.98 -2.96 5.98
N LEU A 11 5.92 -3.67 4.88
CA LEU A 11 7.02 -3.77 3.93
C LEU A 11 7.15 -2.47 3.15
N VAL A 12 8.35 -1.94 3.06
CA VAL A 12 8.68 -0.77 2.23
C VAL A 12 9.77 -1.19 1.26
N GLY A 13 9.52 -1.02 -0.03
CA GLY A 13 10.43 -1.48 -1.06
C GLY A 13 10.56 -0.52 -2.23
N LEU A 14 11.63 -0.72 -3.01
CA LEU A 14 11.99 0.08 -4.16
C LEU A 14 11.80 -0.70 -5.45
N TYR A 15 11.39 0.02 -6.50
CA TYR A 15 11.30 -0.47 -7.87
C TYR A 15 12.15 0.42 -8.78
N SER A 16 13.04 -0.19 -9.55
CA SER A 16 13.76 0.49 -10.64
C SER A 16 12.89 0.61 -11.90
N ASN A 17 11.89 -0.26 -12.04
CA ASN A 17 10.90 -0.18 -13.09
C ASN A 17 9.89 0.93 -12.75
N GLN A 18 9.82 1.94 -13.60
CA GLN A 18 8.97 3.13 -13.42
C GLN A 18 7.53 2.94 -13.89
N ASN A 19 7.19 1.76 -14.39
CA ASN A 19 5.83 1.45 -14.83
C ASN A 19 4.89 1.40 -13.62
N ASP A 20 3.73 2.03 -13.73
CA ASP A 20 2.74 2.11 -12.64
C ASP A 20 2.18 0.75 -12.21
N THR A 21 2.29 -0.28 -13.03
CA THR A 21 1.88 -1.65 -12.68
C THR A 21 3.03 -2.54 -12.20
N ALA A 22 4.22 -1.98 -11.96
CA ALA A 22 5.38 -2.79 -11.56
C ALA A 22 5.14 -3.48 -10.21
N PHE A 23 4.49 -2.80 -9.27
CA PHE A 23 4.21 -3.33 -7.93
C PHE A 23 3.20 -4.49 -7.90
N GLU A 24 2.40 -4.66 -8.97
CA GLU A 24 1.47 -5.79 -9.14
C GLU A 24 2.12 -6.99 -9.83
N LYS A 25 3.17 -6.77 -10.61
CA LYS A 25 3.76 -7.78 -11.50
C LYS A 25 5.15 -8.24 -11.11
N GLN A 26 5.82 -7.50 -10.27
CA GLN A 26 7.21 -7.76 -9.89
C GLN A 26 7.37 -7.64 -8.38
N PRO A 27 8.14 -8.53 -7.74
CA PRO A 27 8.43 -8.39 -6.32
C PRO A 27 9.33 -7.18 -6.06
N MET A 28 9.24 -6.64 -4.85
CA MET A 28 10.09 -5.54 -4.40
C MET A 28 11.57 -5.93 -4.42
N LEU A 29 12.44 -5.08 -4.97
CA LEU A 29 13.89 -5.36 -5.10
C LEU A 29 14.65 -5.24 -3.79
N ARG A 30 14.42 -4.17 -3.06
CA ARG A 30 15.07 -3.87 -1.78
C ARG A 30 13.99 -3.54 -0.78
N VAL A 31 13.94 -4.30 0.28
CA VAL A 31 12.82 -4.27 1.22
C VAL A 31 13.32 -3.97 2.63
N SER A 32 12.55 -3.18 3.35
CA SER A 32 12.66 -2.95 4.78
C SER A 32 11.28 -3.11 5.42
N ARG A 33 11.24 -3.32 6.73
CA ARG A 33 9.98 -3.29 7.49
C ARG A 33 9.96 -2.09 8.43
N THR A 34 8.79 -1.49 8.56
CA THR A 34 8.61 -0.39 9.51
C THR A 34 8.73 -0.88 10.96
N ASP A 35 9.39 -0.08 11.79
CA ASP A 35 9.49 -0.30 13.25
C ASP A 35 8.19 0.10 13.98
N SER A 36 8.19 0.03 15.31
CA SER A 36 7.04 0.42 16.15
C SER A 36 6.66 1.91 16.05
N ARG A 37 7.55 2.73 15.51
CA ARG A 37 7.31 4.16 15.26
C ARG A 37 7.02 4.46 13.78
N GLY A 38 6.78 3.43 12.98
CA GLY A 38 6.53 3.55 11.54
C GLY A 38 7.76 3.93 10.71
N ARG A 39 8.97 3.88 11.26
CA ARG A 39 10.20 4.27 10.56
C ARG A 39 10.78 3.08 9.81
N PHE A 40 11.36 3.35 8.65
CA PHE A 40 12.02 2.35 7.82
C PHE A 40 13.38 2.86 7.32
N ILE A 41 14.28 1.94 7.02
CA ILE A 41 15.58 2.22 6.43
C ILE A 41 15.87 1.17 5.37
N ILE A 42 16.01 1.58 4.12
CA ILE A 42 16.37 0.69 3.02
C ILE A 42 17.87 0.81 2.78
N ARG A 43 18.59 -0.31 2.92
CA ARG A 43 20.05 -0.35 2.82
C ARG A 43 20.52 -0.98 1.51
N GLY A 44 21.74 -0.64 1.11
CA GLY A 44 22.39 -1.25 -0.06
C GLY A 44 21.74 -0.88 -1.37
N VAL A 45 21.22 0.35 -1.48
CA VAL A 45 20.60 0.87 -2.70
C VAL A 45 21.70 1.45 -3.59
N ALA A 46 21.75 1.02 -4.85
CA ALA A 46 22.65 1.57 -5.86
C ALA A 46 22.16 2.96 -6.30
N LYS A 47 23.05 3.75 -6.92
CA LYS A 47 22.63 5.00 -7.57
C LYS A 47 21.65 4.68 -8.71
N GLY A 48 20.56 5.40 -8.74
CA GLY A 48 19.50 5.23 -9.75
C GLY A 48 18.21 5.93 -9.35
N ASP A 49 17.22 5.82 -10.20
CA ASP A 49 15.90 6.38 -10.03
C ASP A 49 14.94 5.28 -9.60
N TYR A 50 14.24 5.48 -8.50
CA TYR A 50 13.38 4.46 -7.92
C TYR A 50 11.99 5.01 -7.60
N ARG A 51 10.99 4.16 -7.77
CA ARG A 51 9.69 4.33 -7.13
C ARG A 51 9.67 3.60 -5.80
N ILE A 52 9.04 4.19 -4.80
CA ILE A 52 8.88 3.61 -3.47
C ILE A 52 7.43 3.23 -3.22
N TYR A 53 7.24 2.02 -2.73
CA TYR A 53 5.93 1.50 -2.31
C TYR A 53 6.05 0.89 -0.91
N ALA A 54 4.98 1.03 -0.15
CA ALA A 54 4.80 0.30 1.08
C ALA A 54 3.59 -0.63 0.96
N LEU A 55 3.69 -1.84 1.47
CA LEU A 55 2.69 -2.90 1.33
C LEU A 55 2.48 -3.63 2.64
N GLN A 56 1.24 -3.77 3.06
CA GLN A 56 0.86 -4.75 4.08
C GLN A 56 0.63 -6.09 3.39
N ASP A 57 1.72 -6.76 3.07
CA ASP A 57 1.75 -8.04 2.39
C ASP A 57 1.15 -9.14 3.28
N MET A 58 0.01 -9.67 2.89
CA MET A 58 -0.76 -10.65 3.66
C MET A 58 -0.37 -12.09 3.34
N ASP A 59 0.12 -12.35 2.14
CA ASP A 59 0.48 -13.70 1.66
C ASP A 59 2.01 -13.96 1.55
N GLY A 60 2.83 -12.93 1.76
CA GLY A 60 4.28 -13.05 1.79
C GLY A 60 4.95 -13.13 0.41
N ASN A 61 4.27 -12.68 -0.63
CA ASN A 61 4.77 -12.73 -2.02
C ASN A 61 5.54 -11.48 -2.47
N TYR A 62 5.57 -10.42 -1.66
CA TYR A 62 6.24 -9.14 -1.93
C TYR A 62 5.66 -8.38 -3.14
N MET A 63 4.43 -8.64 -3.50
CA MET A 63 3.70 -8.00 -4.60
C MET A 63 2.31 -7.59 -4.12
N TYR A 64 1.77 -6.53 -4.70
CA TYR A 64 0.38 -6.16 -4.46
C TYR A 64 -0.52 -6.99 -5.39
N ASN A 65 -1.23 -7.95 -4.84
CA ASN A 65 -2.10 -8.85 -5.58
C ASN A 65 -3.53 -8.93 -5.02
N GLN A 66 -3.75 -8.39 -3.83
CA GLN A 66 -5.05 -8.39 -3.17
C GLN A 66 -5.48 -6.96 -2.84
N LYS A 67 -6.68 -6.56 -3.27
CA LYS A 67 -7.23 -5.22 -2.99
C LYS A 67 -7.47 -4.95 -1.50
N SER A 68 -7.51 -5.99 -0.67
CA SER A 68 -7.60 -5.89 0.80
C SER A 68 -6.28 -5.48 1.46
N GLU A 69 -5.16 -5.60 0.76
CA GLU A 69 -3.86 -5.20 1.26
C GLU A 69 -3.75 -3.68 1.31
N LYS A 70 -3.18 -3.17 2.41
CA LYS A 70 -2.90 -1.73 2.49
C LYS A 70 -1.68 -1.40 1.66
N LEU A 71 -1.81 -0.37 0.88
CA LEU A 71 -0.79 0.15 -0.03
C LEU A 71 -0.44 1.59 0.36
N ALA A 72 0.82 1.98 0.17
CA ALA A 72 1.22 3.37 0.19
C ALA A 72 2.29 3.63 -0.86
N PHE A 73 2.28 4.81 -1.45
CA PHE A 73 3.29 5.24 -2.40
C PHE A 73 3.41 6.76 -2.42
N THR A 74 4.47 7.25 -3.05
CA THR A 74 4.60 8.66 -3.44
C THR A 74 4.78 8.74 -4.96
N PRO A 75 4.24 9.78 -5.61
CA PRO A 75 4.50 10.03 -7.04
C PRO A 75 5.94 10.44 -7.32
N GLU A 76 6.68 10.86 -6.31
CA GLU A 76 8.04 11.35 -6.44
C GLU A 76 9.02 10.21 -6.73
N ILE A 77 9.99 10.50 -7.59
CA ILE A 77 11.11 9.60 -7.86
C ILE A 77 12.15 9.75 -6.77
N ILE A 78 12.53 8.63 -6.18
CA ILE A 78 13.54 8.55 -5.14
C ILE A 78 14.92 8.37 -5.78
N MET A 79 15.78 9.34 -5.59
CA MET A 79 17.18 9.31 -6.04
C MET A 79 18.11 9.23 -4.82
N PRO A 80 18.60 8.02 -4.47
CA PRO A 80 19.49 7.86 -3.33
C PRO A 80 20.77 8.65 -3.50
N SER A 81 21.13 9.41 -2.48
CA SER A 81 22.33 10.20 -2.44
C SER A 81 22.92 10.24 -1.02
N TRP A 82 24.06 10.88 -0.85
CA TRP A 82 24.67 11.05 0.45
C TRP A 82 25.47 12.36 0.50
N LYS A 83 25.65 12.86 1.71
CA LYS A 83 26.53 14.00 2.00
C LYS A 83 27.28 13.77 3.31
N PRO A 84 28.49 14.36 3.49
CA PRO A 84 29.09 14.42 4.80
C PRO A 84 28.28 15.35 5.70
N ASP A 85 28.15 14.98 6.97
CA ASP A 85 27.42 15.75 7.95
C ASP A 85 28.03 15.53 9.35
N ILE A 86 27.62 16.32 10.33
CA ILE A 86 28.11 16.25 11.71
C ILE A 86 26.91 16.08 12.63
N ARG A 87 26.98 15.08 13.50
CA ARG A 87 25.97 14.89 14.55
C ARG A 87 26.58 15.11 15.92
N GLN A 88 25.74 15.48 16.86
CA GLN A 88 26.11 15.55 18.27
C GLN A 88 25.80 14.21 18.95
N ASP A 89 26.81 13.59 19.50
CA ASP A 89 26.70 12.40 20.35
C ASP A 89 26.87 12.81 21.82
N THR A 90 25.87 12.57 22.63
CA THR A 90 25.92 12.83 24.08
C THR A 90 26.43 11.60 24.81
N LEU A 91 27.55 11.75 25.49
CA LEU A 91 28.09 10.75 26.40
C LEU A 91 27.52 10.98 27.80
N TRP A 92 26.96 9.93 28.39
CA TRP A 92 26.36 9.98 29.72
C TRP A 92 27.30 9.33 30.75
N ILE A 93 27.35 9.87 31.97
CA ILE A 93 27.93 9.21 33.13
C ILE A 93 26.93 8.23 33.73
N ASP A 94 25.69 8.70 33.87
CA ASP A 94 24.54 7.96 34.34
C ASP A 94 23.26 8.49 33.65
N SER A 95 22.10 8.01 34.02
CA SER A 95 20.80 8.39 33.40
C SER A 95 20.43 9.88 33.53
N LEU A 96 21.12 10.64 34.37
CA LEU A 96 20.81 12.04 34.67
C LEU A 96 21.95 13.00 34.38
N HIS A 97 23.21 12.52 34.28
CA HIS A 97 24.38 13.36 34.17
C HIS A 97 25.11 13.15 32.84
N ILE A 98 25.26 14.23 32.09
CA ILE A 98 26.02 14.24 30.82
C ILE A 98 27.49 14.34 31.17
N LYS A 99 28.32 13.46 30.58
CA LYS A 99 29.77 13.49 30.68
C LYS A 99 30.39 14.47 29.67
N ASP A 100 29.92 14.38 28.44
CA ASP A 100 30.50 15.14 27.32
C ASP A 100 29.51 15.18 26.14
N ILE A 101 29.67 16.20 25.31
CA ILE A 101 28.94 16.30 24.02
C ILE A 101 30.00 16.39 22.92
N LYS A 102 30.05 15.39 22.06
CA LYS A 102 31.00 15.31 20.97
C LYS A 102 30.33 15.52 19.63
N GLN A 103 31.00 16.28 18.77
CA GLN A 103 30.63 16.37 17.36
C GLN A 103 31.35 15.25 16.61
N VAL A 104 30.55 14.38 15.98
CA VAL A 104 31.05 13.21 15.25
C VAL A 104 30.66 13.34 13.78
N PRO A 105 31.65 13.31 12.87
CA PRO A 105 31.35 13.28 11.44
C PRO A 105 30.70 11.96 11.06
N TYR A 106 29.69 12.01 10.20
CA TYR A 106 29.00 10.83 9.67
C TYR A 106 28.58 11.05 8.22
N THR A 107 28.21 9.97 7.55
CA THR A 107 27.62 10.02 6.22
C THR A 107 26.11 10.09 6.36
N HIS A 108 25.53 11.19 5.90
CA HIS A 108 24.10 11.39 5.87
C HIS A 108 23.53 10.88 4.54
N PHE A 109 22.65 9.89 4.60
CA PHE A 109 22.00 9.33 3.43
C PHE A 109 20.67 10.02 3.18
N LEU A 110 20.40 10.32 1.91
CA LEU A 110 19.23 11.05 1.45
C LEU A 110 18.45 10.24 0.40
N PRO A 111 17.11 10.48 0.24
CA PRO A 111 16.28 11.33 1.09
C PRO A 111 16.02 10.69 2.48
N ASP A 112 15.78 11.49 3.49
CA ASP A 112 15.49 11.07 4.87
C ASP A 112 14.13 11.54 5.39
N ASP A 113 13.38 12.23 4.54
CA ASP A 113 12.09 12.88 4.82
C ASP A 113 10.90 12.22 4.09
N VAL A 114 11.09 11.03 3.53
CA VAL A 114 10.02 10.34 2.78
C VAL A 114 8.90 9.87 3.72
N VAL A 115 7.69 10.36 3.48
CA VAL A 115 6.49 9.99 4.20
C VAL A 115 5.54 9.23 3.29
N LEU A 116 5.09 8.07 3.73
CA LEU A 116 4.15 7.21 3.02
C LEU A 116 2.85 7.05 3.82
N ASN A 117 1.74 7.46 3.24
CA ASN A 117 0.42 7.31 3.85
C ASN A 117 -0.27 6.05 3.32
N SER A 118 -0.50 5.08 4.19
CA SER A 118 -1.15 3.83 3.79
C SER A 118 -2.66 3.96 3.71
N PHE A 119 -3.23 3.37 2.68
CA PHE A 119 -4.67 3.26 2.43
C PHE A 119 -5.03 1.87 1.92
N THR A 120 -6.28 1.51 1.99
CA THR A 120 -6.81 0.32 1.33
C THR A 120 -7.52 0.75 0.06
N ALA A 121 -7.22 0.09 -1.06
CA ALA A 121 -7.90 0.38 -2.32
C ALA A 121 -9.39 0.07 -2.20
N THR A 122 -10.23 0.99 -2.67
CA THR A 122 -11.67 0.75 -2.69
C THR A 122 -11.97 -0.37 -3.69
N GLN A 123 -12.63 -1.43 -3.20
CA GLN A 123 -13.05 -2.51 -4.08
C GLN A 123 -14.34 -2.12 -4.78
N THR A 124 -14.24 -1.79 -6.06
CA THR A 124 -15.36 -1.43 -6.92
C THR A 124 -15.73 -2.54 -7.90
N ASP A 125 -15.06 -3.69 -7.84
CA ASP A 125 -15.36 -4.80 -8.74
C ASP A 125 -16.74 -5.37 -8.43
N ARG A 126 -17.56 -5.41 -9.48
CA ARG A 126 -18.90 -5.97 -9.41
C ARG A 126 -18.85 -7.45 -9.78
N PHE A 127 -19.14 -8.31 -8.82
CA PHE A 127 -19.34 -9.73 -9.03
C PHE A 127 -20.63 -10.20 -8.36
N PHE A 128 -21.19 -11.24 -8.93
CA PHE A 128 -22.41 -11.84 -8.40
C PHE A 128 -22.12 -12.54 -7.06
N LEU A 129 -22.93 -12.25 -6.04
CA LEU A 129 -22.81 -12.85 -4.71
C LEU A 129 -23.75 -14.02 -4.52
N LYS A 130 -25.04 -13.77 -4.72
CA LYS A 130 -26.10 -14.77 -4.53
C LYS A 130 -27.39 -14.34 -5.23
N SER A 131 -28.31 -15.28 -5.36
CA SER A 131 -29.71 -15.01 -5.71
C SER A 131 -30.63 -15.49 -4.61
N GLU A 132 -31.75 -14.80 -4.42
CA GLU A 132 -32.81 -15.20 -3.52
C GLU A 132 -34.15 -15.15 -4.26
N ARG A 133 -35.00 -16.12 -3.99
CA ARG A 133 -36.38 -16.13 -4.48
C ARG A 133 -37.31 -16.26 -3.29
N LYS A 134 -37.92 -15.14 -2.90
CA LYS A 134 -38.86 -15.10 -1.76
C LYS A 134 -40.27 -15.57 -2.12
N ASP A 135 -40.65 -15.35 -3.36
CA ASP A 135 -41.95 -15.77 -3.89
C ASP A 135 -41.82 -16.17 -5.37
N PRO A 136 -42.87 -16.78 -5.97
CA PRO A 136 -42.82 -17.24 -7.36
C PRO A 136 -42.57 -16.13 -8.39
N ASN A 137 -42.96 -14.90 -8.07
CA ASN A 137 -42.94 -13.77 -9.00
C ASN A 137 -41.72 -12.85 -8.85
N HIS A 138 -40.96 -12.99 -7.72
CA HIS A 138 -39.82 -12.13 -7.44
C HIS A 138 -38.55 -12.93 -7.18
N PHE A 139 -37.48 -12.52 -7.81
CA PHE A 139 -36.14 -12.95 -7.43
C PHE A 139 -35.23 -11.74 -7.33
N THR A 140 -34.27 -11.83 -6.43
CA THR A 140 -33.30 -10.75 -6.18
C THR A 140 -31.90 -11.27 -6.44
N LEU A 141 -31.12 -10.50 -7.19
CA LEU A 141 -29.72 -10.76 -7.45
C LEU A 141 -28.88 -9.78 -6.61
N PHE A 142 -27.94 -10.32 -5.86
CA PHE A 142 -27.05 -9.53 -5.03
C PHE A 142 -25.66 -9.46 -5.66
N PHE A 143 -25.13 -8.27 -5.76
CA PHE A 143 -23.78 -8.00 -6.26
C PHE A 143 -22.93 -7.34 -5.19
N SER A 144 -21.60 -7.47 -5.31
CA SER A 144 -20.63 -6.92 -4.36
C SER A 144 -20.60 -5.40 -4.36
N TYR A 145 -20.95 -4.77 -5.47
CA TYR A 145 -20.91 -3.32 -5.67
C TYR A 145 -22.06 -2.87 -6.59
N GLY A 146 -22.58 -1.69 -6.30
CA GLY A 146 -23.60 -1.04 -7.15
C GLY A 146 -22.97 -0.43 -8.39
N ASP A 147 -23.70 -0.47 -9.50
CA ASP A 147 -23.32 0.15 -10.76
C ASP A 147 -24.55 0.82 -11.38
N ALA A 148 -24.34 1.88 -12.12
CA ALA A 148 -25.41 2.53 -12.89
C ALA A 148 -25.95 1.62 -14.01
N ASP A 149 -25.10 0.72 -14.53
CA ASP A 149 -25.48 -0.24 -15.54
C ASP A 149 -26.11 -1.49 -14.90
N LEU A 150 -27.38 -1.70 -15.18
CA LEU A 150 -28.10 -2.86 -14.68
C LEU A 150 -27.66 -4.14 -15.42
N PRO A 151 -27.67 -5.31 -14.75
CA PRO A 151 -27.32 -6.57 -15.39
C PRO A 151 -28.32 -6.91 -16.49
N GLN A 152 -27.82 -7.39 -17.62
CA GLN A 152 -28.67 -7.93 -18.68
C GLN A 152 -29.19 -9.31 -18.27
N ILE A 153 -30.53 -9.45 -18.28
CA ILE A 153 -31.19 -10.71 -17.95
C ILE A 153 -31.81 -11.30 -19.22
N THR A 154 -31.42 -12.52 -19.55
CA THR A 154 -31.96 -13.23 -20.73
C THR A 154 -32.77 -14.44 -20.28
N GLY A 155 -33.99 -14.53 -20.77
CA GLY A 155 -34.83 -15.73 -20.57
C GLY A 155 -34.38 -16.87 -21.48
N LEU A 156 -34.18 -18.08 -20.91
CA LEU A 156 -33.74 -19.24 -21.68
C LEU A 156 -34.89 -19.96 -22.42
N ASN A 157 -36.08 -20.03 -21.80
CA ASN A 157 -37.21 -20.77 -22.35
C ASN A 157 -38.49 -19.92 -22.45
N PHE A 158 -38.37 -18.60 -22.37
CA PHE A 158 -39.48 -17.66 -22.44
C PHE A 158 -39.01 -16.31 -22.97
N ASN A 159 -39.92 -15.51 -23.51
CA ASN A 159 -39.60 -14.15 -23.92
C ASN A 159 -39.57 -13.25 -22.68
N ALA A 160 -38.38 -12.76 -22.34
CA ALA A 160 -38.12 -11.96 -21.15
C ALA A 160 -38.41 -10.46 -21.33
N LYS A 161 -38.85 -10.01 -22.53
CA LYS A 161 -38.91 -8.61 -22.90
C LYS A 161 -39.77 -7.73 -21.97
N ASP A 162 -40.80 -8.30 -21.37
CA ASP A 162 -41.71 -7.61 -20.44
C ASP A 162 -41.79 -8.31 -19.07
N ALA A 163 -40.86 -9.26 -18.83
CA ALA A 163 -40.92 -10.10 -17.64
C ALA A 163 -40.10 -9.57 -16.44
N PHE A 164 -39.23 -8.56 -16.66
CA PHE A 164 -38.36 -8.03 -15.60
C PHE A 164 -38.54 -6.53 -15.44
N ILE A 165 -38.75 -6.15 -14.21
CA ILE A 165 -38.67 -4.76 -13.73
C ILE A 165 -37.47 -4.69 -12.80
N THR A 166 -36.60 -3.77 -13.04
CA THR A 166 -35.41 -3.52 -12.21
C THR A 166 -35.60 -2.26 -11.38
N GLU A 167 -35.36 -2.36 -10.10
CA GLU A 167 -35.37 -1.24 -9.15
C GLU A 167 -33.92 -0.88 -8.73
#